data_d995d5178cd4f87fd9d27f5f7259b3ed
#
_entry.id   d995d5178cd4f87fd9d27f5f7259b3ed
#
_cell.length_a   1.000
_cell.length_b   1.000
_cell.length_c   1.000
_cell.angle_alpha   90.00
_cell.angle_beta   90.00
_cell.angle_gamma   90.00
#
_symmetry.space_group_name_H-M   'P 1'
#
loop_
_entity.id
_entity.type
_entity.pdbx_description
1 polymer ?
#
loop_
_entity_poly.entity_id
_entity_poly.type
_entity_poly.pdbx_seq_one_letter_code
_entity_poly.pdbx_strand_id
1 'polypeptide(L)'
;MDQLTVTVGRPMADVEAAIRSALADQGFGVLSEIDVAQILSSKLGVQRSPLKILGACNPVLVNQALEVSLDVALALPCNVVLHGVDESTTTVTIADPAVIMPGEAFGELVEDARRRLGAALTSLL
;
A
#
# COMPACT_ATOMS: atom_id res chain seq x y z
N MET A 1 -9.63 -5.61 -11.58
CA MET A 1 -8.53 -4.72 -11.20
C MET A 1 -7.44 -5.54 -10.55
N ASP A 2 -6.26 -5.48 -11.13
CA ASP A 2 -5.13 -6.27 -10.63
C ASP A 2 -4.55 -5.62 -9.37
N GLN A 3 -4.34 -6.43 -8.36
CA GLN A 3 -3.76 -6.01 -7.10
C GLN A 3 -2.47 -6.79 -6.86
N LEU A 4 -1.51 -6.14 -6.20
CA LEU A 4 -0.31 -6.80 -5.71
C LEU A 4 -0.63 -7.32 -4.31
N THR A 5 -0.61 -8.64 -4.12
CA THR A 5 -1.04 -9.26 -2.86
C THR A 5 -0.10 -10.39 -2.45
N VAL A 6 0.25 -10.42 -1.16
CA VAL A 6 0.94 -11.56 -0.55
C VAL A 6 0.27 -11.91 0.77
N THR A 7 0.32 -13.19 1.14
CA THR A 7 -0.12 -13.66 2.46
C THR A 7 1.11 -14.18 3.19
N VAL A 8 1.30 -13.68 4.41
CA VAL A 8 2.50 -13.94 5.21
C VAL A 8 2.09 -14.62 6.50
N GLY A 9 2.74 -15.73 6.84
CA GLY A 9 2.48 -16.49 8.08
C GLY A 9 3.13 -15.86 9.30
N ARG A 10 2.79 -14.59 9.58
CA ARG A 10 3.32 -13.82 10.70
C ARG A 10 2.25 -12.87 11.24
N PRO A 11 2.32 -12.50 12.53
CA PRO A 11 1.40 -11.52 13.11
C PRO A 11 1.44 -10.17 12.42
N MET A 12 0.31 -9.48 12.41
CA MET A 12 0.18 -8.20 11.70
C MET A 12 1.19 -7.14 12.15
N ALA A 13 1.52 -7.07 13.44
CA ALA A 13 2.49 -6.10 13.93
C ALA A 13 3.88 -6.33 13.31
N ASP A 14 4.28 -7.59 13.16
CA ASP A 14 5.57 -7.94 12.56
C ASP A 14 5.58 -7.63 11.06
N VAL A 15 4.48 -7.95 10.39
CA VAL A 15 4.34 -7.69 8.95
C VAL A 15 4.29 -6.19 8.67
N GLU A 16 3.62 -5.42 9.51
CA GLU A 16 3.58 -3.96 9.37
C GLU A 16 4.99 -3.37 9.46
N ALA A 17 5.77 -3.77 10.45
CA ALA A 17 7.15 -3.28 10.61
C ALA A 17 7.99 -3.66 9.39
N ALA A 18 7.84 -4.89 8.89
CA ALA A 18 8.59 -5.38 7.75
C ALA A 18 8.22 -4.64 6.46
N ILE A 19 6.93 -4.41 6.20
CA ILE A 19 6.51 -3.70 4.98
C ILE A 19 6.92 -2.23 5.00
N ARG A 20 6.86 -1.57 6.18
CA ARG A 20 7.34 -0.20 6.29
C ARG A 20 8.82 -0.09 5.92
N SER A 21 9.63 -1.01 6.41
CA SER A 21 11.06 -1.05 6.10
C SER A 21 11.32 -1.35 4.62
N ALA A 22 10.61 -2.34 4.08
CA ALA A 22 10.75 -2.72 2.67
C ALA A 22 10.34 -1.60 1.72
N LEU A 23 9.28 -0.87 2.05
CA LEU A 23 8.85 0.28 1.27
C LEU A 23 9.91 1.39 1.30
N ALA A 24 10.49 1.66 2.47
CA ALA A 24 11.56 2.65 2.59
C ALA A 24 12.76 2.30 1.71
N ASP A 25 13.13 1.03 1.66
CA ASP A 25 14.23 0.56 0.80
C ASP A 25 13.95 0.82 -0.68
N GLN A 26 12.68 0.93 -1.06
CA GLN A 26 12.26 1.19 -2.43
C GLN A 26 11.90 2.66 -2.68
N GLY A 27 12.23 3.54 -1.73
CA GLY A 27 12.00 4.97 -1.87
C GLY A 27 10.59 5.44 -1.50
N PHE A 28 9.80 4.59 -0.86
CA PHE A 28 8.45 4.94 -0.41
C PHE A 28 8.44 5.27 1.07
N GLY A 29 7.86 6.42 1.43
CA GLY A 29 7.59 6.77 2.82
C GLY A 29 6.12 6.54 3.15
N VAL A 30 5.84 6.15 4.38
CA VAL A 30 4.46 6.03 4.87
C VAL A 30 4.04 7.38 5.43
N LEU A 31 3.07 8.03 4.79
CA LEU A 31 2.59 9.36 5.16
C LEU A 31 1.37 9.34 6.05
N SER A 32 0.59 8.28 6.01
CA SER A 32 -0.66 8.19 6.75
C SER A 32 -0.91 6.75 7.19
N GLU A 33 -1.68 6.63 8.27
CA GLU A 33 -2.05 5.36 8.87
C GLU A 33 -3.50 5.46 9.30
N ILE A 34 -4.33 4.52 8.84
CA ILE A 34 -5.75 4.48 9.19
C ILE A 34 -6.07 3.09 9.74
N ASP A 35 -6.39 3.02 11.02
CA ASP A 35 -6.82 1.76 11.65
C ASP A 35 -8.32 1.63 11.48
N VAL A 36 -8.73 0.98 10.39
CA VAL A 36 -10.14 0.85 10.01
C VAL A 36 -10.92 0.06 11.03
N ALA A 37 -10.36 -1.06 11.50
CA ALA A 37 -11.06 -1.91 12.48
C ALA A 37 -11.33 -1.14 13.78
N GLN A 38 -10.37 -0.35 14.24
CA GLN A 38 -10.54 0.44 15.45
C GLN A 38 -11.58 1.56 15.26
N ILE A 39 -11.56 2.23 14.12
CA ILE A 39 -12.52 3.29 13.82
C ILE A 39 -13.95 2.74 13.83
N LEU A 40 -14.15 1.59 13.20
CA LEU A 40 -15.48 0.96 13.15
C LEU A 40 -15.93 0.49 14.52
N SER A 41 -15.02 -0.06 15.32
CA SER A 41 -15.32 -0.44 16.70
C SER A 41 -15.73 0.77 17.53
N SER A 42 -14.98 1.86 17.43
CA SER A 42 -15.21 3.07 18.21
C SER A 42 -16.51 3.80 17.81
N LYS A 43 -16.79 3.86 16.51
CA LYS A 43 -17.93 4.64 16.01
C LYS A 43 -19.23 3.86 15.89
N LEU A 44 -19.15 2.56 15.65
CA LEU A 44 -20.32 1.71 15.38
C LEU A 44 -20.44 0.53 16.33
N GLY A 45 -19.45 0.28 17.19
CA GLY A 45 -19.43 -0.91 18.04
C GLY A 45 -19.26 -2.21 17.27
N VAL A 46 -18.83 -2.14 16.01
CA VAL A 46 -18.65 -3.33 15.16
C VAL A 46 -17.28 -3.93 15.43
N GLN A 47 -17.23 -5.25 15.63
CA GLN A 47 -15.99 -5.99 15.80
C GLN A 47 -15.58 -6.62 14.48
N ARG A 48 -14.37 -6.30 14.02
CA ARG A 48 -13.78 -6.84 12.80
C ARG A 48 -12.39 -7.37 13.07
N SER A 49 -11.92 -8.28 12.22
CA SER A 49 -10.51 -8.65 12.20
C SER A 49 -9.66 -7.41 11.92
N PRO A 50 -8.40 -7.37 12.41
CA PRO A 50 -7.55 -6.19 12.23
C PRO A 50 -7.44 -5.79 10.75
N LEU A 51 -7.63 -4.50 10.49
CA LEU A 51 -7.56 -3.95 9.14
C LEU A 51 -6.99 -2.54 9.24
N LYS A 52 -5.86 -2.33 8.57
CA LYS A 52 -5.15 -1.06 8.60
C LYS A 52 -4.74 -0.66 7.19
N ILE A 53 -4.82 0.63 6.89
CA ILE A 53 -4.39 1.18 5.60
C ILE A 53 -3.20 2.10 5.85
N LEU A 54 -2.10 1.83 5.16
CA LEU A 54 -0.95 2.72 5.14
C LEU A 54 -0.94 3.47 3.82
N GLY A 55 -0.79 4.78 3.88
CA GLY A 55 -0.64 5.60 2.68
C GLY A 55 0.83 5.79 2.36
N ALA A 56 1.30 5.18 1.28
CA ALA A 56 2.70 5.21 0.86
C ALA A 56 2.91 6.19 -0.29
N CYS A 57 4.05 6.89 -0.27
CA CYS A 57 4.39 7.85 -1.31
C CYS A 57 5.87 7.76 -1.66
N ASN A 58 6.15 7.69 -2.96
CA ASN A 58 7.51 7.87 -3.49
C ASN A 58 7.57 9.27 -4.09
N PRO A 59 8.25 10.23 -3.43
CA PRO A 59 8.21 11.62 -3.87
C PRO A 59 8.73 11.84 -5.30
N VAL A 60 9.72 11.08 -5.72
CA VAL A 60 10.27 11.21 -7.07
C VAL A 60 9.24 10.81 -8.11
N LEU A 61 8.63 9.63 -7.92
CA LEU A 61 7.61 9.14 -8.85
C LEU A 61 6.36 10.02 -8.85
N VAL A 62 5.94 10.48 -7.68
CA VAL A 62 4.76 11.35 -7.54
C VAL A 62 5.00 12.68 -8.25
N ASN A 63 6.17 13.29 -8.07
CA ASN A 63 6.48 14.55 -8.73
C ASN A 63 6.43 14.39 -10.25
N GLN A 64 6.99 13.32 -10.78
CA GLN A 64 6.95 13.03 -12.22
C GLN A 64 5.52 12.80 -12.71
N ALA A 65 4.72 12.07 -11.93
CA ALA A 65 3.32 11.80 -12.29
C ALA A 65 2.50 13.09 -12.31
N LEU A 66 2.69 13.97 -11.35
CA LEU A 66 1.96 15.24 -11.29
C LEU A 66 2.33 16.18 -12.44
N GLU A 67 3.53 16.07 -12.99
CA GLU A 67 3.92 16.83 -14.18
C GLU A 67 3.15 16.35 -15.40
N VAL A 68 2.73 15.09 -15.45
CA VAL A 68 1.90 14.57 -16.54
C VAL A 68 0.44 15.00 -16.35
N SER A 69 -0.11 14.87 -15.14
CA SER A 69 -1.49 15.26 -14.84
C SER A 69 -1.68 15.48 -13.36
N LEU A 70 -2.26 16.63 -13.00
CA LEU A 70 -2.62 16.91 -11.60
C LEU A 70 -3.74 15.99 -11.09
N ASP A 71 -4.49 15.36 -11.98
CA ASP A 71 -5.56 14.44 -11.60
C ASP A 71 -5.04 13.23 -10.81
N VAL A 72 -3.77 12.91 -10.94
CA VAL A 72 -3.14 11.85 -10.14
C VAL A 72 -3.34 12.09 -8.63
N ALA A 73 -3.39 13.34 -8.21
CA ALA A 73 -3.58 13.68 -6.80
C ALA A 73 -4.90 13.13 -6.23
N LEU A 74 -5.90 12.92 -7.07
CA LEU A 74 -7.20 12.37 -6.63
C LEU A 74 -7.07 10.92 -6.16
N ALA A 75 -6.07 10.20 -6.63
CA ALA A 75 -5.87 8.78 -6.29
C ALA A 75 -4.70 8.55 -5.34
N LEU A 76 -3.98 9.59 -4.93
CA LEU A 76 -2.88 9.47 -3.98
C LEU A 76 -3.38 9.55 -2.53
N PRO A 77 -2.64 8.95 -1.59
CA PRO A 77 -1.41 8.16 -1.74
C PRO A 77 -1.68 6.73 -2.20
N CYS A 78 -0.62 5.96 -2.51
CA CYS A 78 -0.74 4.53 -2.76
C CYS A 78 -1.14 3.82 -1.48
N ASN A 79 -2.27 3.15 -1.48
CA ASN A 79 -2.75 2.45 -0.30
C ASN A 79 -2.13 1.06 -0.20
N VAL A 80 -1.60 0.77 0.99
CA VAL A 80 -1.10 -0.55 1.38
C VAL A 80 -2.03 -1.06 2.46
N VAL A 81 -2.78 -2.11 2.16
CA VAL A 81 -3.80 -2.65 3.07
C VAL A 81 -3.23 -3.84 3.81
N LEU A 82 -3.26 -3.78 5.13
CA LEU A 82 -2.87 -4.86 6.02
C LEU A 82 -4.13 -5.48 6.61
N HIS A 83 -4.33 -6.76 6.39
CA HIS A 83 -5.46 -7.49 6.94
C HIS A 83 -4.97 -8.66 7.80
N GLY A 84 -5.23 -8.61 9.09
CA GLY A 84 -4.95 -9.70 10.01
C GLY A 84 -6.00 -10.79 9.85
N VAL A 85 -5.68 -11.82 9.07
CA VAL A 85 -6.60 -12.94 8.84
C VAL A 85 -6.84 -13.69 10.13
N ASP A 86 -5.78 -13.93 10.88
CA ASP A 86 -5.81 -14.47 12.23
C ASP A 86 -4.58 -13.95 12.99
N GLU A 87 -4.33 -14.47 14.20
CA GLU A 87 -3.24 -13.98 15.05
C GLU A 87 -1.84 -14.24 14.48
N SER A 88 -1.73 -15.15 13.52
CA SER A 88 -0.44 -15.56 12.97
C SER A 88 -0.37 -15.44 11.44
N THR A 89 -1.36 -14.81 10.81
CA THR A 89 -1.42 -14.70 9.35
C THR A 89 -1.89 -13.31 8.94
N THR A 90 -1.16 -12.69 8.04
CA THR A 90 -1.49 -11.34 7.55
C THR A 90 -1.43 -11.31 6.03
N THR A 91 -2.44 -10.69 5.42
CA THR A 91 -2.45 -10.41 3.98
C THR A 91 -2.09 -8.95 3.76
N VAL A 92 -1.18 -8.70 2.83
CA VAL A 92 -0.79 -7.35 2.42
C VAL A 92 -1.20 -7.18 0.97
N THR A 93 -1.98 -6.14 0.69
CA THR A 93 -2.44 -5.83 -0.67
C THR A 93 -2.10 -4.38 -0.99
N ILE A 94 -1.51 -4.17 -2.16
CA ILE A 94 -1.19 -2.82 -2.66
C ILE A 94 -1.95 -2.63 -3.96
N ALA A 95 -2.61 -1.48 -4.12
CA ALA A 95 -3.29 -1.13 -5.36
C ALA A 95 -2.29 -1.08 -6.52
N ASP A 96 -2.65 -1.63 -7.66
CA ASP A 96 -1.80 -1.58 -8.85
C ASP A 96 -1.59 -0.11 -9.25
N PRO A 97 -0.34 0.33 -9.45
CA PRO A 97 -0.06 1.71 -9.86
C PRO A 97 -0.79 2.15 -11.13
N ALA A 98 -1.15 1.22 -12.01
CA ALA A 98 -1.91 1.54 -13.23
C ALA A 98 -3.29 2.11 -12.93
N VAL A 99 -3.84 1.84 -11.74
CA VAL A 99 -5.13 2.40 -11.30
C VAL A 99 -4.99 3.87 -10.93
N ILE A 100 -3.85 4.23 -10.33
CA ILE A 100 -3.54 5.60 -9.90
C ILE A 100 -3.12 6.45 -11.10
N MET A 101 -2.37 5.83 -12.02
CA MET A 101 -1.78 6.48 -13.18
C MET A 101 -2.24 5.78 -14.47
N PRO A 102 -3.50 5.95 -14.87
CA PRO A 102 -4.03 5.26 -16.06
C PRO A 102 -3.53 5.91 -17.34
N GLY A 103 -3.29 5.09 -18.37
CA GLY A 103 -2.96 5.55 -19.70
C GLY A 103 -1.49 5.44 -20.06
N GLU A 104 -1.20 5.58 -21.34
CA GLU A 104 0.14 5.38 -21.90
C GLU A 104 1.16 6.41 -21.42
N ALA A 105 0.71 7.62 -21.12
CA ALA A 105 1.60 8.69 -20.66
C ALA A 105 2.32 8.35 -19.35
N PHE A 106 1.78 7.41 -18.56
CA PHE A 106 2.36 6.99 -17.29
C PHE A 106 3.12 5.66 -17.37
N GLY A 107 3.24 5.07 -18.58
CA GLY A 107 3.74 3.69 -18.74
C GLY A 107 5.03 3.40 -17.99
N GLU A 108 6.05 4.24 -18.13
CA GLU A 108 7.34 4.04 -17.46
C GLU A 108 7.23 4.21 -15.96
N LEU A 109 6.43 5.16 -15.49
CA LEU A 109 6.22 5.40 -14.07
C LEU A 109 5.47 4.22 -13.43
N VAL A 110 4.46 3.69 -14.11
CA VAL A 110 3.71 2.52 -13.66
C VAL A 110 4.62 1.31 -13.52
N GLU A 111 5.47 1.04 -14.53
CA GLU A 111 6.38 -0.09 -14.48
C GLU A 111 7.40 0.05 -13.36
N ASP A 112 7.95 1.24 -13.16
CA ASP A 112 8.92 1.49 -12.09
C ASP A 112 8.26 1.31 -10.72
N ALA A 113 7.08 1.89 -10.51
CA ALA A 113 6.35 1.75 -9.26
C ALA A 113 5.98 0.30 -8.99
N ARG A 114 5.48 -0.40 -10.00
CA ARG A 114 5.09 -1.82 -9.87
C ARG A 114 6.28 -2.70 -9.50
N ARG A 115 7.44 -2.46 -10.12
CA ARG A 115 8.67 -3.21 -9.81
C ARG A 115 9.08 -2.98 -8.35
N ARG A 116 9.08 -1.73 -7.89
CA ARG A 116 9.48 -1.37 -6.53
C ARG A 116 8.51 -1.91 -5.48
N LEU A 117 7.22 -1.76 -5.72
CA LEU A 117 6.20 -2.27 -4.80
C LEU A 117 6.20 -3.79 -4.77
N GLY A 118 6.39 -4.43 -5.93
CA GLY A 118 6.51 -5.88 -6.01
C GLY A 118 7.72 -6.40 -5.24
N ALA A 119 8.87 -5.71 -5.34
CA ALA A 119 10.07 -6.08 -4.58
C ALA A 119 9.83 -5.96 -3.08
N ALA A 120 9.14 -4.90 -2.64
CA ALA A 120 8.79 -4.74 -1.23
C ALA A 120 7.92 -5.89 -0.73
N LEU A 121 6.90 -6.28 -1.50
CA LEU A 121 6.03 -7.40 -1.13
C LEU A 121 6.80 -8.73 -1.11
N THR A 122 7.62 -8.99 -2.11
CA THR A 122 8.40 -10.23 -2.20
C THR A 122 9.34 -10.39 -1.01
N SER A 123 9.87 -9.30 -0.49
CA SER A 123 10.77 -9.33 0.67
C SER A 123 10.10 -9.84 1.95
N LEU A 124 8.77 -9.84 2.01
CA LEU A 124 8.03 -10.36 3.15
C LEU A 124 7.94 -11.89 3.17
N LEU A 125 8.23 -12.53 2.06
CA LEU A 125 8.09 -13.99 1.90
C LEU A 125 9.36 -14.77 2.39
#